data_5d91a24ea6303ad3ab9b23cbfc15b6c9
#
_entry.id   5d91a24ea6303ad3ab9b23cbfc15b6c9
#
_cell.length_a   1.000
_cell.length_b   1.000
_cell.length_c   1.000
_cell.angle_alpha   90.00
_cell.angle_beta   90.00
_cell.angle_gamma   90.00
#
_symmetry.space_group_name_H-M   'P 1'
#
loop_
_entity.id
_entity.type
_entity.pdbx_description
1 polymer ?
#
loop_
_entity_poly.entity_id
_entity_poly.type
_entity_poly.pdbx_seq_one_letter_code
_entity_poly.pdbx_strand_id
1 'polypeptide(L)'
;MHRRTLLKQLAASVPAVWLAQHADAASFFSSDDLQIADGPFQPNWNSLEQYKTPDWYRNAKFGIWAHWGPQCEPEFGDWYAREMYMEGNGKYNYHVSKYGHPSEFGFKDVINEWKAELWNPEELLELYKNAGARYFMALANHHDNFDLYNSKYHNWNSTKIGPKKDLIAGWAKAARKQGLHFGVSVHAAHAWSWYEPAQRSDTKGPKAGIPYDGKLTKKDGKGKWWEGLDPQELYAQNHPLSKASNDNAVIHAQWDWGAGVAVPDKAYCDKFFKRTIDLIDKYDPDVVYFDDTVLPLYPISDVGLKIAAHLYNKSIKTKGSLQAVINGKILNEQQRKCMVWDIERGQSNSIEPLPWQTDTCIGSWHYNKPIFDNHRYKSAKTVVHTLVDVVSKNGNLMLSVPVKGNGTIDSDERKIVEEIGRWMKANSESIYDTRPWTIFGEGPALENAAPLSAQGFNEGKGKPMEAQDIRFVVKADVLYATVMGWPENGKVLIKNLGSNSQHYKKKINKVELLATKQTLAFEQTADGLLVNFPENRPEEFYANALKVMSSE
;
A
#
# COMPACT_ATOMS: atom_id res chain seq x y z
N MET A 1 -24.90 -25.86 -4.84
CA MET A 1 -23.87 -26.82 -5.31
C MET A 1 -22.77 -26.08 -6.03
N HIS A 2 -21.55 -26.22 -5.51
CA HIS A 2 -20.25 -25.99 -6.14
C HIS A 2 -19.70 -24.56 -6.32
N ARG A 3 -19.44 -23.87 -5.18
CA ARG A 3 -18.42 -22.80 -5.08
C ARG A 3 -17.01 -23.33 -4.71
N ARG A 4 -16.84 -24.62 -4.48
CA ARG A 4 -15.57 -25.24 -4.01
C ARG A 4 -14.69 -25.83 -5.11
N THR A 5 -15.17 -25.94 -6.34
CA THR A 5 -14.43 -26.63 -7.44
C THR A 5 -13.59 -25.65 -8.27
N LEU A 6 -13.92 -24.35 -8.30
CA LEU A 6 -13.18 -23.35 -9.09
C LEU A 6 -11.86 -22.93 -8.45
N LEU A 7 -11.73 -23.05 -7.13
CA LEU A 7 -10.52 -22.65 -6.39
C LEU A 7 -9.41 -23.72 -6.34
N LYS A 8 -9.67 -24.94 -6.79
CA LYS A 8 -8.68 -26.02 -6.80
C LYS A 8 -7.87 -26.13 -8.10
N GLN A 9 -8.25 -25.43 -9.16
CA GLN A 9 -7.55 -25.49 -10.46
C GLN A 9 -6.55 -24.34 -10.68
N LEU A 10 -6.49 -23.34 -9.79
CA LEU A 10 -5.52 -22.21 -9.88
C LEU A 10 -4.27 -22.41 -9.01
N ALA A 11 -4.10 -23.55 -8.38
CA ALA A 11 -2.95 -23.83 -7.50
C ALA A 11 -1.89 -24.76 -8.13
N ALA A 12 -1.91 -24.97 -9.45
CA ALA A 12 -0.94 -25.84 -10.12
C ALA A 12 -0.15 -25.04 -11.16
N SER A 13 1.11 -24.74 -10.81
CA SER A 13 2.23 -24.51 -11.73
C SER A 13 2.00 -23.50 -12.86
N VAL A 14 2.35 -22.23 -12.63
CA VAL A 14 2.80 -21.38 -13.71
C VAL A 14 4.29 -21.70 -13.94
N PRO A 15 4.66 -22.37 -15.03
CA PRO A 15 6.07 -22.60 -15.32
C PRO A 15 6.72 -21.25 -15.68
N ALA A 16 7.94 -21.02 -15.22
CA ALA A 16 8.78 -19.87 -15.60
C ALA A 16 9.02 -19.76 -17.13
N VAL A 17 8.52 -20.70 -17.91
CA VAL A 17 8.57 -20.74 -19.39
C VAL A 17 7.52 -19.82 -20.04
N TRP A 18 6.47 -19.40 -19.31
CA TRP A 18 5.39 -18.58 -19.88
C TRP A 18 5.79 -17.12 -20.12
N LEU A 19 6.74 -16.60 -19.34
CA LEU A 19 7.25 -15.23 -19.50
C LEU A 19 8.15 -15.02 -20.72
N ALA A 20 8.71 -16.10 -21.30
CA ALA A 20 9.57 -16.03 -22.47
C ALA A 20 8.82 -16.08 -23.82
N GLN A 21 7.57 -16.52 -23.86
CA GLN A 21 6.81 -16.73 -25.10
C GLN A 21 5.86 -15.58 -25.47
N HIS A 22 5.71 -14.56 -24.63
CA HIS A 22 4.84 -13.40 -24.90
C HIS A 22 5.62 -12.10 -25.16
N ALA A 23 6.93 -12.17 -25.27
CA ALA A 23 7.77 -11.03 -25.62
C ALA A 23 7.64 -10.55 -27.08
N ASP A 24 6.93 -11.29 -27.93
CA ASP A 24 6.97 -11.07 -29.39
C ASP A 24 5.74 -10.39 -30.00
N ALA A 25 4.80 -9.83 -29.23
CA ALA A 25 3.59 -9.24 -29.81
C ALA A 25 3.08 -7.93 -29.18
N ALA A 26 3.66 -7.44 -28.11
CA ALA A 26 3.34 -6.10 -27.63
C ALA A 26 4.25 -5.10 -28.33
N SER A 27 3.69 -4.19 -29.13
CA SER A 27 4.43 -3.07 -29.69
C SER A 27 4.97 -2.24 -28.51
N PHE A 28 6.25 -2.41 -28.20
CA PHE A 28 6.96 -1.63 -27.19
C PHE A 28 7.06 -0.18 -27.69
N PHE A 29 6.39 0.74 -26.99
CA PHE A 29 6.48 2.15 -27.33
C PHE A 29 7.72 2.77 -26.67
N SER A 30 8.74 3.08 -27.49
CA SER A 30 9.84 3.94 -27.05
C SER A 30 9.37 5.40 -26.97
N SER A 31 9.74 6.06 -25.89
CA SER A 31 9.44 7.48 -25.64
C SER A 31 10.70 8.34 -25.68
N ASP A 32 11.51 8.19 -26.73
CA ASP A 32 12.84 8.82 -26.88
C ASP A 32 12.84 10.34 -26.68
N ASP A 33 11.70 11.01 -26.93
CA ASP A 33 11.55 12.45 -26.74
C ASP A 33 11.37 12.88 -25.27
N LEU A 34 11.17 11.92 -24.33
CA LEU A 34 10.91 12.22 -22.93
C LEU A 34 12.22 12.32 -22.15
N GLN A 35 12.50 13.50 -21.64
CA GLN A 35 13.71 13.79 -20.89
C GLN A 35 13.61 13.32 -19.44
N ILE A 36 14.70 12.80 -18.90
CA ILE A 36 14.88 12.43 -17.49
C ILE A 36 16.02 13.24 -16.88
N ALA A 37 16.11 13.25 -15.54
CA ALA A 37 17.23 13.88 -14.85
C ALA A 37 18.56 13.18 -15.19
N ASP A 38 19.61 13.98 -15.41
CA ASP A 38 20.96 13.47 -15.61
C ASP A 38 21.49 12.77 -14.35
N GLY A 39 22.20 11.65 -14.56
CA GLY A 39 22.80 10.91 -13.45
C GLY A 39 23.24 9.49 -13.85
N PRO A 40 23.64 8.68 -12.87
CA PRO A 40 24.19 7.35 -13.13
C PRO A 40 23.13 6.33 -13.58
N PHE A 41 21.85 6.54 -13.26
CA PHE A 41 20.80 5.61 -13.62
C PHE A 41 20.27 5.86 -15.03
N GLN A 42 20.24 4.79 -15.83
CA GLN A 42 19.66 4.77 -17.16
C GLN A 42 18.35 3.97 -17.14
N PRO A 43 17.39 4.22 -18.06
CA PRO A 43 16.09 3.58 -18.09
C PRO A 43 16.13 2.13 -18.62
N ASN A 44 16.90 1.29 -17.97
CA ASN A 44 17.01 -0.14 -18.26
C ASN A 44 17.33 -0.92 -16.98
N TRP A 45 16.95 -2.19 -16.95
CA TRP A 45 17.10 -3.04 -15.78
C TRP A 45 18.55 -3.16 -15.29
N ASN A 46 19.51 -3.32 -16.19
CA ASN A 46 20.93 -3.47 -15.83
C ASN A 46 21.47 -2.24 -15.09
N SER A 47 21.04 -1.05 -15.49
CA SER A 47 21.43 0.18 -14.80
C SER A 47 20.70 0.33 -13.46
N LEU A 48 19.40 -0.02 -13.42
CA LEU A 48 18.60 0.08 -12.20
C LEU A 48 19.01 -0.92 -11.11
N GLU A 49 19.69 -2.04 -11.43
CA GLU A 49 20.25 -2.98 -10.44
C GLU A 49 21.31 -2.36 -9.50
N GLN A 50 21.84 -1.17 -9.83
CA GLN A 50 22.72 -0.42 -8.95
C GLN A 50 21.98 0.19 -7.74
N TYR A 51 20.66 0.14 -7.74
CA TYR A 51 19.82 0.64 -6.65
C TYR A 51 20.17 -0.05 -5.32
N LYS A 52 20.21 0.73 -4.27
CA LYS A 52 20.33 0.24 -2.90
C LYS A 52 19.28 0.95 -2.05
N THR A 53 18.47 0.18 -1.37
CA THR A 53 17.46 0.72 -0.47
C THR A 53 18.11 1.64 0.57
N PRO A 54 17.72 2.92 0.66
CA PRO A 54 18.28 3.85 1.63
C PRO A 54 18.09 3.39 3.08
N ASP A 55 19.09 3.65 3.92
CA ASP A 55 19.07 3.25 5.32
C ASP A 55 17.88 3.84 6.09
N TRP A 56 17.50 5.09 5.79
CA TRP A 56 16.34 5.70 6.44
C TRP A 56 15.06 4.86 6.25
N TYR A 57 14.83 4.32 5.04
CA TYR A 57 13.65 3.50 4.75
C TYR A 57 13.72 2.15 5.45
N ARG A 58 14.89 1.50 5.37
CA ARG A 58 15.14 0.23 6.06
C ARG A 58 14.98 0.34 7.57
N ASN A 59 15.28 1.51 8.15
CA ASN A 59 15.20 1.80 9.58
C ASN A 59 13.81 2.26 10.03
N ALA A 60 13.02 2.84 9.15
CA ALA A 60 11.71 3.41 9.44
C ALA A 60 10.68 2.37 9.90
N LYS A 61 10.65 1.20 9.29
CA LYS A 61 9.80 0.04 9.62
C LYS A 61 8.29 0.24 9.54
N PHE A 62 7.76 1.44 9.83
CA PHE A 62 6.35 1.72 9.89
C PHE A 62 6.01 3.04 9.20
N GLY A 63 5.10 2.97 8.23
CA GLY A 63 4.52 4.11 7.55
C GLY A 63 3.00 4.09 7.59
N ILE A 64 2.38 5.25 7.40
CA ILE A 64 0.92 5.39 7.28
C ILE A 64 0.58 5.99 5.93
N TRP A 65 -0.51 5.49 5.35
CA TRP A 65 -1.03 5.88 4.06
C TRP A 65 -2.43 6.48 4.19
N ALA A 66 -2.65 7.64 3.60
CA ALA A 66 -3.99 8.15 3.35
C ALA A 66 -4.37 7.84 1.89
N HIS A 67 -5.09 6.74 1.70
CA HIS A 67 -5.64 6.34 0.41
C HIS A 67 -6.94 7.13 0.15
N TRP A 68 -6.79 8.44 -0.07
CA TRP A 68 -7.87 9.42 -0.02
C TRP A 68 -7.98 10.24 -1.29
N GLY A 69 -9.18 10.27 -1.84
CA GLY A 69 -9.53 10.96 -3.07
C GLY A 69 -11.05 11.06 -3.23
N PRO A 70 -11.54 11.47 -4.41
CA PRO A 70 -12.98 11.69 -4.64
C PRO A 70 -13.84 10.42 -4.49
N GLN A 71 -13.26 9.23 -4.58
CA GLN A 71 -13.98 7.98 -4.30
C GLN A 71 -14.40 7.84 -2.83
N CYS A 72 -13.85 8.67 -1.92
CA CYS A 72 -14.28 8.73 -0.53
C CYS A 72 -15.53 9.59 -0.31
N GLU A 73 -15.95 10.42 -1.28
CA GLU A 73 -17.13 11.27 -1.16
C GLU A 73 -18.43 10.48 -0.96
N PRO A 74 -18.70 9.40 -1.69
CA PRO A 74 -19.88 8.58 -1.47
C PRO A 74 -19.86 7.77 -0.17
N GLU A 75 -18.70 7.62 0.46
CA GLU A 75 -18.49 6.81 1.67
C GLU A 75 -18.86 5.31 1.48
N PHE A 76 -18.70 4.78 0.28
CA PHE A 76 -19.13 3.42 -0.08
C PHE A 76 -17.98 2.50 -0.54
N GLY A 77 -16.76 2.81 -0.11
CA GLY A 77 -15.58 1.96 -0.26
C GLY A 77 -14.94 1.97 -1.63
N ASP A 78 -14.07 0.98 -1.83
CA ASP A 78 -13.17 0.88 -2.96
C ASP A 78 -13.85 0.72 -4.32
N TRP A 79 -13.18 1.18 -5.38
CA TRP A 79 -13.61 1.05 -6.77
C TRP A 79 -14.97 1.67 -7.09
N TYR A 80 -15.43 2.60 -6.24
CA TYR A 80 -16.71 3.26 -6.44
C TYR A 80 -16.85 3.88 -7.84
N ALA A 81 -15.82 4.60 -8.30
CA ALA A 81 -15.82 5.29 -9.59
C ALA A 81 -15.98 4.36 -10.82
N ARG A 82 -15.63 3.07 -10.68
CA ARG A 82 -15.85 2.04 -11.69
C ARG A 82 -17.20 1.37 -11.53
N GLU A 83 -17.48 0.90 -10.32
CA GLU A 83 -18.61 0.02 -10.07
C GLU A 83 -19.95 0.74 -10.05
N MET A 84 -19.97 2.07 -9.89
CA MET A 84 -21.17 2.89 -10.08
C MET A 84 -21.71 2.86 -11.52
N TYR A 85 -20.92 2.41 -12.48
CA TYR A 85 -21.31 2.23 -13.89
C TYR A 85 -21.63 0.77 -14.27
N MET A 86 -21.69 -0.13 -13.29
CA MET A 86 -21.91 -1.56 -13.51
C MET A 86 -23.33 -1.94 -13.06
N GLU A 87 -24.28 -1.93 -14.00
CA GLU A 87 -25.70 -2.26 -13.76
C GLU A 87 -25.84 -3.51 -12.87
N GLY A 88 -26.59 -3.40 -11.78
CA GLY A 88 -26.82 -4.50 -10.82
C GLY A 88 -25.74 -4.65 -9.73
N ASN A 89 -24.61 -3.93 -9.81
CA ASN A 89 -23.64 -3.87 -8.72
C ASN A 89 -24.21 -3.07 -7.52
N GLY A 90 -23.78 -3.40 -6.30
CA GLY A 90 -24.21 -2.70 -5.09
C GLY A 90 -23.92 -1.20 -5.12
N LYS A 91 -22.76 -0.78 -5.69
CA LYS A 91 -22.41 0.64 -5.83
C LYS A 91 -23.23 1.36 -6.88
N TYR A 92 -23.58 0.67 -7.97
CA TYR A 92 -24.53 1.20 -8.97
C TYR A 92 -25.89 1.47 -8.32
N ASN A 93 -26.45 0.48 -7.60
CA ASN A 93 -27.75 0.63 -6.95
C ASN A 93 -27.74 1.77 -5.91
N TYR A 94 -26.68 1.86 -5.10
CA TYR A 94 -26.47 2.95 -4.16
C TYR A 94 -26.39 4.29 -4.86
N HIS A 95 -25.61 4.39 -5.94
CA HIS A 95 -25.43 5.61 -6.71
C HIS A 95 -26.75 6.11 -7.30
N VAL A 96 -27.50 5.22 -7.97
CA VAL A 96 -28.81 5.56 -8.54
C VAL A 96 -29.78 6.06 -7.46
N SER A 97 -29.78 5.45 -6.28
CA SER A 97 -30.66 5.86 -5.19
C SER A 97 -30.29 7.19 -4.56
N LYS A 98 -28.99 7.51 -4.48
CA LYS A 98 -28.47 8.71 -3.79
C LYS A 98 -28.32 9.90 -4.72
N TYR A 99 -27.85 9.69 -5.93
CA TYR A 99 -27.44 10.75 -6.87
C TYR A 99 -28.24 10.76 -8.18
N GLY A 100 -28.89 9.68 -8.51
CA GLY A 100 -29.54 9.49 -9.80
C GLY A 100 -28.74 8.63 -10.77
N HIS A 101 -29.23 8.50 -11.99
CA HIS A 101 -28.65 7.61 -12.99
C HIS A 101 -27.29 8.14 -13.52
N PRO A 102 -26.29 7.25 -13.76
CA PRO A 102 -24.95 7.67 -14.21
C PRO A 102 -24.88 8.42 -15.56
N SER A 103 -25.95 8.43 -16.36
CA SER A 103 -26.04 9.29 -17.54
C SER A 103 -26.36 10.76 -17.21
N GLU A 104 -26.87 11.06 -16.02
CA GLU A 104 -27.30 12.38 -15.56
C GLU A 104 -26.36 12.93 -14.49
N PHE A 105 -25.91 12.08 -13.59
CA PHE A 105 -24.95 12.38 -12.53
C PHE A 105 -23.88 11.30 -12.52
N GLY A 106 -22.72 11.56 -13.10
CA GLY A 106 -21.63 10.61 -13.19
C GLY A 106 -20.52 10.89 -12.20
N PHE A 107 -19.40 10.19 -12.32
CA PHE A 107 -18.31 10.34 -11.36
C PHE A 107 -17.65 11.73 -11.42
N LYS A 108 -17.61 12.39 -12.59
CA LYS A 108 -17.18 13.79 -12.68
C LYS A 108 -17.99 14.72 -11.76
N ASP A 109 -19.29 14.42 -11.56
CA ASP A 109 -20.16 15.19 -10.69
C ASP A 109 -19.88 14.87 -9.22
N VAL A 110 -19.59 13.61 -8.89
CA VAL A 110 -19.08 13.21 -7.56
C VAL A 110 -17.78 13.96 -7.23
N ILE A 111 -16.84 14.04 -8.18
CA ILE A 111 -15.61 14.85 -8.01
C ILE A 111 -15.93 16.30 -7.71
N ASN A 112 -16.92 16.87 -8.41
CA ASN A 112 -17.33 18.26 -8.18
C ASN A 112 -17.99 18.47 -6.82
N GLU A 113 -18.76 17.50 -6.33
CA GLU A 113 -19.38 17.55 -4.98
C GLU A 113 -18.36 17.40 -3.86
N TRP A 114 -17.27 16.67 -4.07
CA TRP A 114 -16.22 16.48 -3.09
C TRP A 114 -15.51 17.80 -2.76
N LYS A 115 -15.59 18.27 -1.51
CA LYS A 115 -15.03 19.57 -1.08
C LYS A 115 -13.85 19.48 -0.12
N ALA A 116 -13.68 18.34 0.56
CA ALA A 116 -12.63 18.18 1.57
C ALA A 116 -12.62 19.35 2.59
N GLU A 117 -13.79 19.75 3.05
CA GLU A 117 -14.02 21.00 3.78
C GLU A 117 -13.38 21.00 5.18
N LEU A 118 -13.29 19.84 5.82
CA LEU A 118 -12.73 19.66 7.15
C LEU A 118 -11.29 19.12 7.13
N TRP A 119 -10.68 19.01 5.94
CA TRP A 119 -9.35 18.46 5.82
C TRP A 119 -8.30 19.32 6.51
N ASN A 120 -7.67 18.75 7.53
CA ASN A 120 -6.57 19.34 8.28
C ASN A 120 -5.37 18.38 8.25
N PRO A 121 -4.44 18.52 7.28
CA PRO A 121 -3.31 17.62 7.16
C PRO A 121 -2.34 17.69 8.34
N GLU A 122 -2.23 18.84 9.02
CA GLU A 122 -1.32 18.99 10.15
C GLU A 122 -1.79 18.14 11.34
N GLU A 123 -3.08 18.16 11.66
CA GLU A 123 -3.67 17.35 12.73
C GLU A 123 -3.55 15.85 12.44
N LEU A 124 -3.88 15.43 11.21
CA LEU A 124 -3.79 14.02 10.83
C LEU A 124 -2.35 13.52 10.87
N LEU A 125 -1.39 14.29 10.37
CA LEU A 125 0.02 13.89 10.38
C LEU A 125 0.63 13.91 11.79
N GLU A 126 0.17 14.77 12.69
CA GLU A 126 0.53 14.71 14.11
C GLU A 126 0.01 13.41 14.76
N LEU A 127 -1.24 13.06 14.52
CA LEU A 127 -1.82 11.78 14.98
C LEU A 127 -1.03 10.59 14.46
N TYR A 128 -0.71 10.56 13.17
CA TYR A 128 0.02 9.45 12.54
C TYR A 128 1.47 9.36 13.04
N LYS A 129 2.13 10.48 13.25
CA LYS A 129 3.44 10.50 13.91
C LYS A 129 3.37 9.96 15.34
N ASN A 130 2.36 10.35 16.10
CA ASN A 130 2.15 9.87 17.47
C ASN A 130 1.81 8.36 17.49
N ALA A 131 1.20 7.84 16.44
CA ALA A 131 1.03 6.40 16.23
C ALA A 131 2.34 5.66 15.93
N GLY A 132 3.43 6.39 15.71
CA GLY A 132 4.76 5.82 15.44
C GLY A 132 5.16 5.76 13.98
N ALA A 133 4.41 6.37 13.06
CA ALA A 133 4.83 6.44 11.67
C ALA A 133 6.15 7.21 11.52
N ARG A 134 7.01 6.73 10.62
CA ARG A 134 8.28 7.38 10.23
C ARG A 134 8.21 7.95 8.81
N TYR A 135 7.27 7.49 8.02
CA TYR A 135 6.97 8.02 6.69
C TYR A 135 5.47 8.02 6.47
N PHE A 136 5.03 8.92 5.62
CA PHE A 136 3.62 9.09 5.27
C PHE A 136 3.47 9.06 3.76
N MET A 137 2.44 8.35 3.27
CA MET A 137 2.10 8.25 1.86
C MET A 137 0.77 8.97 1.60
N ALA A 138 0.73 9.83 0.59
CA ALA A 138 -0.50 10.42 0.08
C ALA A 138 -0.85 9.85 -1.30
N LEU A 139 -2.13 9.62 -1.56
CA LEU A 139 -2.60 9.27 -2.91
C LEU A 139 -2.45 10.49 -3.83
N ALA A 140 -1.68 10.39 -4.91
CA ALA A 140 -1.54 11.45 -5.90
C ALA A 140 -2.60 11.37 -7.01
N ASN A 141 -2.98 10.18 -7.39
CA ASN A 141 -4.13 9.83 -8.21
C ASN A 141 -4.47 8.35 -8.05
N HIS A 142 -5.71 7.99 -8.35
CA HIS A 142 -6.15 6.61 -8.39
C HIS A 142 -6.47 6.19 -9.85
N HIS A 143 -6.99 4.98 -10.04
CA HIS A 143 -7.51 4.53 -11.34
C HIS A 143 -8.67 5.38 -11.87
N ASP A 144 -9.27 6.22 -11.01
CA ASP A 144 -10.26 7.24 -11.38
C ASP A 144 -9.67 8.42 -12.17
N ASN A 145 -8.34 8.39 -12.39
CA ASN A 145 -7.60 9.31 -13.25
C ASN A 145 -7.70 10.80 -12.85
N PHE A 146 -8.05 11.10 -11.60
CA PHE A 146 -8.11 12.45 -11.07
C PHE A 146 -6.85 12.81 -10.28
N ASP A 147 -6.13 13.88 -10.67
CA ASP A 147 -4.92 14.30 -9.98
C ASP A 147 -5.24 15.11 -8.71
N LEU A 148 -4.67 14.72 -7.57
CA LEU A 148 -4.86 15.37 -6.27
C LEU A 148 -3.86 16.52 -6.02
N TYR A 149 -3.24 17.01 -7.08
CA TYR A 149 -2.22 18.06 -7.06
C TYR A 149 -2.40 19.03 -8.24
N ASN A 150 -1.67 20.13 -8.22
CA ASN A 150 -1.64 21.12 -9.31
C ASN A 150 -0.90 20.57 -10.54
N SER A 151 -1.54 19.64 -11.23
CA SER A 151 -0.98 19.02 -12.44
C SER A 151 -0.92 20.00 -13.60
N LYS A 152 0.25 20.09 -14.23
CA LYS A 152 0.48 20.87 -15.45
C LYS A 152 -0.11 20.20 -16.69
N TYR A 153 -0.20 18.88 -16.68
CA TYR A 153 -0.52 18.07 -17.86
C TYR A 153 -1.91 17.45 -17.84
N HIS A 154 -2.68 17.70 -16.77
CA HIS A 154 -4.03 17.14 -16.63
C HIS A 154 -4.99 18.17 -16.03
N ASN A 155 -6.09 18.45 -16.76
CA ASN A 155 -7.06 19.46 -16.34
C ASN A 155 -8.02 18.97 -15.24
N TRP A 156 -8.23 17.67 -15.15
CA TRP A 156 -9.03 17.06 -14.09
C TRP A 156 -8.17 16.88 -12.84
N ASN A 157 -8.06 17.94 -12.05
CA ASN A 157 -7.25 17.95 -10.84
C ASN A 157 -7.88 18.78 -9.71
N SER A 158 -7.46 18.47 -8.49
CA SER A 158 -8.03 19.01 -7.24
C SER A 158 -7.87 20.53 -7.06
N THR A 159 -6.99 21.19 -7.81
CA THR A 159 -6.85 22.65 -7.76
C THR A 159 -7.91 23.38 -8.59
N LYS A 160 -8.50 22.69 -9.58
CA LYS A 160 -9.50 23.24 -10.51
C LYS A 160 -10.92 22.79 -10.17
N ILE A 161 -11.09 21.57 -9.66
CA ILE A 161 -12.39 20.93 -9.45
C ILE A 161 -12.44 20.40 -8.02
N GLY A 162 -13.64 20.25 -7.49
CA GLY A 162 -13.87 19.70 -6.16
C GLY A 162 -13.32 20.59 -5.05
N PRO A 163 -12.28 20.17 -4.32
CA PRO A 163 -11.72 20.90 -3.18
C PRO A 163 -11.11 22.25 -3.53
N LYS A 164 -10.69 22.43 -4.76
CA LYS A 164 -9.93 23.61 -5.24
C LYS A 164 -8.68 23.88 -4.39
N LYS A 165 -8.00 22.81 -4.02
CA LYS A 165 -6.80 22.81 -3.18
C LYS A 165 -5.73 21.93 -3.83
N ASP A 166 -4.46 22.29 -3.62
CA ASP A 166 -3.33 21.40 -3.90
C ASP A 166 -3.12 20.48 -2.69
N LEU A 167 -3.76 19.31 -2.74
CA LEU A 167 -3.78 18.37 -1.61
C LEU A 167 -2.40 17.77 -1.37
N ILE A 168 -1.66 17.45 -2.44
CA ILE A 168 -0.31 16.90 -2.31
C ILE A 168 0.65 17.92 -1.70
N ALA A 169 0.57 19.20 -2.08
CA ALA A 169 1.36 20.26 -1.43
C ALA A 169 1.05 20.38 0.06
N GLY A 170 -0.22 20.30 0.44
CA GLY A 170 -0.64 20.34 1.84
C GLY A 170 -0.10 19.15 2.65
N TRP A 171 -0.26 17.92 2.14
CA TRP A 171 0.30 16.72 2.76
C TRP A 171 1.82 16.78 2.89
N ALA A 172 2.54 17.15 1.81
CA ALA A 172 3.99 17.26 1.80
C ALA A 172 4.50 18.27 2.85
N LYS A 173 3.86 19.44 2.94
CA LYS A 173 4.18 20.46 3.94
C LYS A 173 3.98 19.94 5.36
N ALA A 174 2.85 19.32 5.64
CA ALA A 174 2.53 18.78 6.95
C ALA A 174 3.46 17.62 7.35
N ALA A 175 3.77 16.69 6.43
CA ALA A 175 4.69 15.59 6.68
C ALA A 175 6.08 16.10 7.06
N ARG A 176 6.63 17.04 6.29
CA ARG A 176 7.95 17.64 6.57
C ARG A 176 7.96 18.41 7.90
N LYS A 177 6.90 19.16 8.22
CA LYS A 177 6.75 19.83 9.52
C LYS A 177 6.81 18.85 10.69
N GLN A 178 6.25 17.65 10.51
CA GLN A 178 6.30 16.58 11.51
C GLN A 178 7.62 15.77 11.47
N GLY A 179 8.53 16.04 10.54
CA GLY A 179 9.77 15.28 10.36
C GLY A 179 9.52 13.85 9.82
N LEU A 180 8.42 13.64 9.10
CA LEU A 180 8.12 12.40 8.40
C LEU A 180 8.69 12.46 6.99
N HIS A 181 9.27 11.35 6.52
CA HIS A 181 9.51 11.20 5.09
C HIS A 181 8.19 11.19 4.33
N PHE A 182 8.18 11.83 3.17
CA PHE A 182 6.97 12.02 2.38
C PHE A 182 6.97 11.12 1.15
N GLY A 183 5.89 10.39 0.95
CA GLY A 183 5.66 9.56 -0.23
C GLY A 183 4.38 9.92 -0.96
N VAL A 184 4.31 9.50 -2.21
CA VAL A 184 3.12 9.59 -3.06
C VAL A 184 2.83 8.25 -3.72
N SER A 185 1.54 7.93 -3.90
CA SER A 185 1.14 6.76 -4.67
C SER A 185 0.44 7.18 -5.96
N VAL A 186 0.75 6.47 -7.04
CA VAL A 186 0.30 6.74 -8.41
C VAL A 186 -0.33 5.48 -8.98
N HIS A 187 -1.60 5.54 -9.36
CA HIS A 187 -2.39 4.38 -9.81
C HIS A 187 -2.97 4.58 -11.22
N ALA A 188 -2.79 5.76 -11.82
CA ALA A 188 -3.47 6.12 -13.06
C ALA A 188 -3.00 5.35 -14.31
N ALA A 189 -1.95 4.51 -14.23
CA ALA A 189 -1.49 3.71 -15.37
C ALA A 189 -2.60 2.81 -15.94
N HIS A 190 -3.42 2.22 -15.07
CA HIS A 190 -4.52 1.35 -15.44
C HIS A 190 -5.87 2.06 -15.69
N ALA A 191 -5.95 3.39 -15.53
CA ALA A 191 -7.19 4.13 -15.77
C ALA A 191 -7.76 3.90 -17.18
N TRP A 192 -6.91 3.63 -18.17
CA TRP A 192 -7.28 3.33 -19.55
C TRP A 192 -8.34 2.24 -19.69
N SER A 193 -8.14 1.09 -19.08
CA SER A 193 -9.07 -0.03 -19.12
C SER A 193 -10.01 -0.08 -17.91
N TRP A 194 -9.57 0.45 -16.77
CA TRP A 194 -10.33 0.42 -15.53
C TRP A 194 -11.63 1.21 -15.62
N TYR A 195 -11.64 2.32 -16.36
CA TYR A 195 -12.82 3.20 -16.51
C TYR A 195 -13.79 2.77 -17.61
N GLU A 196 -13.52 1.72 -18.36
CA GLU A 196 -14.35 1.29 -19.50
C GLU A 196 -15.85 1.11 -19.19
N PRO A 197 -16.30 0.68 -17.98
CA PRO A 197 -17.73 0.62 -17.67
C PRO A 197 -18.46 1.96 -17.86
N ALA A 198 -17.80 3.10 -17.64
CA ALA A 198 -18.38 4.41 -17.86
C ALA A 198 -18.79 4.72 -19.32
N GLN A 199 -18.26 3.96 -20.29
CA GLN A 199 -18.66 4.06 -21.71
C GLN A 199 -19.91 3.26 -22.09
N ARG A 200 -20.47 2.51 -21.15
CA ARG A 200 -21.60 1.62 -21.41
C ARG A 200 -22.94 2.33 -21.16
N SER A 201 -23.98 1.56 -21.09
CA SER A 201 -25.35 1.93 -20.76
C SER A 201 -26.02 0.77 -20.02
N ASP A 202 -27.11 1.03 -19.37
CA ASP A 202 -27.98 -0.03 -18.88
C ASP A 202 -28.49 -0.90 -20.01
N THR A 203 -28.67 -2.18 -19.71
CA THR A 203 -29.24 -3.16 -20.62
C THR A 203 -30.74 -3.36 -20.39
N LYS A 204 -31.26 -2.93 -19.23
CA LYS A 204 -32.65 -3.10 -18.79
C LYS A 204 -33.19 -1.82 -18.14
N GLY A 205 -34.51 -1.80 -17.92
CA GLY A 205 -35.17 -0.71 -17.23
C GLY A 205 -35.42 0.54 -18.08
N PRO A 206 -35.90 1.63 -17.45
CA PRO A 206 -36.36 2.83 -18.17
C PRO A 206 -35.24 3.64 -18.82
N LYS A 207 -33.99 3.42 -18.44
CA LYS A 207 -32.80 4.08 -19.00
C LYS A 207 -31.99 3.16 -19.93
N ALA A 208 -32.49 1.97 -20.25
CA ALA A 208 -31.81 1.02 -21.14
C ALA A 208 -31.37 1.69 -22.45
N GLY A 209 -30.10 1.46 -22.82
CA GLY A 209 -29.50 2.02 -24.04
C GLY A 209 -29.11 3.51 -23.96
N ILE A 210 -29.41 4.21 -22.87
CA ILE A 210 -28.92 5.58 -22.66
C ILE A 210 -27.48 5.53 -22.20
N PRO A 211 -26.50 6.08 -22.98
CA PRO A 211 -25.10 6.03 -22.60
C PRO A 211 -24.83 6.73 -21.26
N TYR A 212 -23.96 6.16 -20.46
CA TYR A 212 -23.43 6.84 -19.28
C TYR A 212 -22.57 8.06 -19.67
N ASP A 213 -22.22 8.88 -18.69
CA ASP A 213 -21.52 10.15 -18.91
C ASP A 213 -20.08 10.01 -19.40
N GLY A 214 -19.48 8.82 -19.34
CA GLY A 214 -18.20 8.51 -19.97
C GLY A 214 -18.19 8.65 -21.49
N LYS A 215 -19.35 8.76 -22.14
CA LYS A 215 -19.47 9.09 -23.58
C LYS A 215 -19.49 10.57 -23.88
N LEU A 216 -19.63 11.44 -22.87
CA LEU A 216 -19.67 12.89 -23.06
C LEU A 216 -18.33 13.41 -23.58
N THR A 217 -18.39 14.46 -24.36
CA THR A 217 -17.27 15.17 -24.94
C THR A 217 -17.23 16.62 -24.47
N LYS A 218 -16.12 17.31 -24.68
CA LYS A 218 -16.01 18.75 -24.36
C LYS A 218 -17.17 19.61 -24.85
N LYS A 219 -17.77 19.26 -26.01
CA LYS A 219 -18.90 20.01 -26.59
C LYS A 219 -20.16 19.94 -25.74
N ASP A 220 -20.38 18.83 -25.04
CA ASP A 220 -21.55 18.58 -24.20
C ASP A 220 -21.51 19.39 -22.90
N GLY A 221 -20.38 20.04 -22.60
CA GLY A 221 -20.17 20.91 -21.43
C GLY A 221 -20.73 22.32 -21.56
N LYS A 222 -21.18 22.74 -22.73
CA LYS A 222 -21.67 24.12 -22.94
C LYS A 222 -22.82 24.45 -21.98
N GLY A 223 -22.62 25.50 -21.17
CA GLY A 223 -23.57 25.93 -20.16
C GLY A 223 -23.62 25.06 -18.90
N LYS A 224 -22.72 24.09 -18.74
CA LYS A 224 -22.62 23.24 -17.55
C LYS A 224 -21.41 23.64 -16.69
N TRP A 225 -21.37 23.17 -15.44
CA TRP A 225 -20.28 23.46 -14.49
C TRP A 225 -18.89 23.07 -15.02
N TRP A 226 -18.82 22.07 -15.92
CA TRP A 226 -17.58 21.56 -16.51
C TRP A 226 -17.30 22.10 -17.92
N GLU A 227 -17.93 23.24 -18.29
CA GLU A 227 -17.64 23.89 -19.56
C GLU A 227 -16.15 24.19 -19.73
N GLY A 228 -15.62 23.83 -20.89
CA GLY A 228 -14.19 23.95 -21.18
C GLY A 228 -13.32 22.73 -20.78
N LEU A 229 -13.82 21.82 -19.96
CA LEU A 229 -13.19 20.54 -19.66
C LEU A 229 -13.62 19.47 -20.64
N ASP A 230 -12.76 18.50 -20.90
CA ASP A 230 -13.07 17.33 -21.72
C ASP A 230 -13.24 16.10 -20.84
N PRO A 231 -14.44 15.52 -20.69
CA PRO A 231 -14.65 14.29 -19.94
C PRO A 231 -13.83 13.10 -20.46
N GLN A 232 -13.49 13.11 -21.75
CA GLN A 232 -12.65 12.07 -22.35
C GLN A 232 -11.24 12.04 -21.73
N GLU A 233 -10.72 13.19 -21.24
CA GLU A 233 -9.47 13.21 -20.50
C GLU A 233 -9.57 12.49 -19.15
N LEU A 234 -10.70 12.63 -18.44
CA LEU A 234 -10.94 11.95 -17.15
C LEU A 234 -11.17 10.46 -17.36
N TYR A 235 -12.10 10.11 -18.25
CA TYR A 235 -12.54 8.73 -18.44
C TYR A 235 -11.60 7.89 -19.32
N ALA A 236 -10.56 8.47 -19.90
CA ALA A 236 -9.59 7.80 -20.78
C ALA A 236 -10.26 7.01 -21.93
N GLN A 237 -11.24 7.59 -22.62
CA GLN A 237 -12.24 6.84 -23.37
C GLN A 237 -12.07 6.78 -24.89
N ASN A 238 -11.06 7.36 -25.46
CA ASN A 238 -10.89 7.40 -26.93
C ASN A 238 -10.28 6.08 -27.46
N HIS A 239 -10.85 4.92 -27.09
CA HIS A 239 -10.34 3.62 -27.52
C HIS A 239 -11.43 2.55 -27.59
N PRO A 240 -11.23 1.45 -28.36
CA PRO A 240 -12.10 0.28 -28.31
C PRO A 240 -12.08 -0.38 -26.94
N LEU A 241 -13.25 -0.81 -26.45
CA LEU A 241 -13.37 -1.44 -25.14
C LEU A 241 -12.76 -2.85 -25.11
N SER A 242 -12.19 -3.22 -23.99
CA SER A 242 -11.85 -4.61 -23.67
C SER A 242 -13.08 -5.51 -23.75
N LYS A 243 -12.91 -6.78 -24.16
CA LYS A 243 -14.02 -7.74 -24.29
C LYS A 243 -14.78 -7.93 -22.96
N ALA A 244 -14.09 -7.95 -21.85
CA ALA A 244 -14.64 -8.19 -20.52
C ALA A 244 -14.60 -6.93 -19.64
N SER A 245 -14.83 -5.76 -20.20
CA SER A 245 -14.73 -4.46 -19.49
C SER A 245 -15.62 -4.32 -18.25
N ASN A 246 -16.69 -5.12 -18.12
CA ASN A 246 -17.59 -5.15 -16.95
C ASN A 246 -17.27 -6.28 -15.95
N ASP A 247 -16.17 -7.00 -16.11
CA ASP A 247 -15.80 -8.09 -15.22
C ASP A 247 -14.58 -7.67 -14.36
N ASN A 248 -14.81 -7.46 -13.05
CA ASN A 248 -13.74 -7.08 -12.14
C ASN A 248 -12.68 -8.18 -11.99
N ALA A 249 -13.05 -9.46 -12.06
CA ALA A 249 -12.09 -10.55 -11.99
C ALA A 249 -11.16 -10.58 -13.21
N VAL A 250 -11.70 -10.26 -14.38
CA VAL A 250 -10.91 -10.19 -15.61
C VAL A 250 -10.01 -8.97 -15.61
N ILE A 251 -10.46 -7.81 -15.10
CA ILE A 251 -9.61 -6.62 -15.04
C ILE A 251 -8.41 -6.85 -14.13
N HIS A 252 -8.54 -7.57 -13.02
CA HIS A 252 -7.41 -7.98 -12.20
C HIS A 252 -6.46 -8.92 -12.93
N ALA A 253 -6.97 -9.88 -13.70
CA ALA A 253 -6.16 -10.79 -14.52
C ALA A 253 -5.45 -10.06 -15.70
N GLN A 254 -5.86 -8.85 -16.02
CA GLN A 254 -5.32 -8.00 -17.07
C GLN A 254 -4.27 -7.00 -16.58
N TRP A 255 -3.89 -7.05 -15.30
CA TRP A 255 -2.94 -6.10 -14.71
C TRP A 255 -1.53 -6.18 -15.34
N ASP A 256 -1.24 -7.28 -16.03
CA ASP A 256 -0.04 -7.50 -16.86
C ASP A 256 -0.23 -7.19 -18.35
N TRP A 257 -1.33 -6.48 -18.71
CA TRP A 257 -1.72 -6.16 -20.09
C TRP A 257 -2.08 -7.39 -20.96
N GLY A 258 -2.38 -8.50 -20.31
CA GLY A 258 -2.81 -9.74 -20.97
C GLY A 258 -4.33 -9.86 -21.14
N ALA A 259 -4.79 -11.07 -21.48
CA ALA A 259 -6.21 -11.50 -21.49
C ALA A 259 -7.16 -10.60 -22.31
N GLY A 260 -6.67 -9.89 -23.34
CA GLY A 260 -7.49 -9.07 -24.25
C GLY A 260 -7.91 -7.73 -23.66
N VAL A 261 -7.15 -7.20 -22.70
CA VAL A 261 -7.30 -5.81 -22.23
C VAL A 261 -6.96 -4.82 -23.35
N ALA A 262 -7.66 -3.71 -23.38
CA ALA A 262 -7.32 -2.61 -24.27
C ALA A 262 -5.99 -1.96 -23.81
N VAL A 263 -4.99 -2.04 -24.67
CA VAL A 263 -3.66 -1.48 -24.41
C VAL A 263 -3.67 0.01 -24.71
N PRO A 264 -3.19 0.88 -23.79
CA PRO A 264 -3.09 2.31 -24.02
C PRO A 264 -2.11 2.65 -25.15
N ASP A 265 -2.40 3.75 -25.84
CA ASP A 265 -1.54 4.25 -26.90
C ASP A 265 -0.31 5.03 -26.37
N LYS A 266 0.60 5.37 -27.29
CA LYS A 266 1.80 6.15 -26.95
C LYS A 266 1.47 7.49 -26.31
N ALA A 267 0.41 8.17 -26.76
CA ALA A 267 0.03 9.48 -26.26
C ALA A 267 -0.39 9.40 -24.78
N TYR A 268 -1.11 8.35 -24.40
CA TYR A 268 -1.45 8.08 -23.00
C TYR A 268 -0.20 7.79 -22.15
N CYS A 269 0.70 6.94 -22.65
CA CYS A 269 1.95 6.62 -21.95
C CYS A 269 2.81 7.87 -21.73
N ASP A 270 2.97 8.71 -22.76
CA ASP A 270 3.72 9.96 -22.68
C ASP A 270 3.06 10.97 -21.71
N LYS A 271 1.74 11.05 -21.72
CA LYS A 271 0.99 11.89 -20.77
C LYS A 271 1.16 11.41 -19.34
N PHE A 272 1.09 10.10 -19.11
CA PHE A 272 1.33 9.49 -17.80
C PHE A 272 2.73 9.83 -17.29
N PHE A 273 3.77 9.66 -18.14
CA PHE A 273 5.13 10.05 -17.80
C PHE A 273 5.20 11.52 -17.37
N LYS A 274 4.70 12.44 -18.22
CA LYS A 274 4.76 13.89 -17.96
C LYS A 274 4.06 14.28 -16.66
N ARG A 275 2.90 13.68 -16.35
CA ARG A 275 2.17 13.88 -15.09
C ARG A 275 3.00 13.42 -13.89
N THR A 276 3.61 12.24 -13.99
CA THR A 276 4.39 11.65 -12.88
C THR A 276 5.70 12.40 -12.65
N ILE A 277 6.39 12.85 -13.71
CA ILE A 277 7.57 13.70 -13.57
C ILE A 277 7.21 15.07 -12.96
N ASP A 278 6.13 15.70 -13.41
CA ASP A 278 5.63 16.96 -12.82
C ASP A 278 5.34 16.82 -11.32
N LEU A 279 4.75 15.69 -10.91
CA LEU A 279 4.52 15.34 -9.50
C LEU A 279 5.85 15.21 -8.73
N ILE A 280 6.78 14.41 -9.25
CA ILE A 280 8.08 14.17 -8.63
C ILE A 280 8.86 15.48 -8.52
N ASP A 281 8.87 16.30 -9.57
CA ASP A 281 9.66 17.53 -9.61
C ASP A 281 9.12 18.62 -8.70
N LYS A 282 7.79 18.73 -8.57
CA LYS A 282 7.16 19.74 -7.71
C LYS A 282 7.24 19.42 -6.24
N TYR A 283 7.03 18.16 -5.86
CA TYR A 283 6.80 17.82 -4.45
C TYR A 283 7.93 17.04 -3.82
N ASP A 284 8.95 16.63 -4.59
CA ASP A 284 10.17 15.95 -4.14
C ASP A 284 9.89 14.81 -3.13
N PRO A 285 9.08 13.80 -3.51
CA PRO A 285 8.76 12.69 -2.63
C PRO A 285 9.99 11.81 -2.36
N ASP A 286 10.09 11.28 -1.13
CA ASP A 286 11.11 10.29 -0.77
C ASP A 286 10.71 8.88 -1.23
N VAL A 287 9.40 8.61 -1.33
CA VAL A 287 8.84 7.33 -1.80
C VAL A 287 7.84 7.58 -2.92
N VAL A 288 7.93 6.80 -3.98
CA VAL A 288 6.89 6.70 -5.01
C VAL A 288 6.40 5.26 -5.09
N TYR A 289 5.13 5.07 -4.82
CA TYR A 289 4.47 3.77 -4.90
C TYR A 289 3.67 3.70 -6.20
N PHE A 290 3.79 2.58 -6.89
CA PHE A 290 2.98 2.28 -8.07
C PHE A 290 2.10 1.06 -7.81
N ASP A 291 0.80 1.23 -8.04
CA ASP A 291 -0.17 0.14 -8.00
C ASP A 291 -0.23 -0.60 -9.33
N ASP A 292 0.89 -1.22 -9.67
CA ASP A 292 1.14 -1.86 -10.96
C ASP A 292 1.88 -3.19 -10.78
N THR A 293 1.80 -4.03 -11.80
CA THR A 293 2.69 -5.17 -11.95
C THR A 293 4.05 -4.64 -12.43
N VAL A 294 5.08 -4.80 -11.61
CA VAL A 294 6.46 -4.36 -11.84
C VAL A 294 6.61 -2.84 -11.81
N LEU A 295 6.38 -2.15 -12.92
CA LEU A 295 6.41 -0.70 -13.08
C LEU A 295 5.25 -0.26 -13.98
N PRO A 296 4.79 1.00 -13.86
CA PRO A 296 3.65 1.46 -14.64
C PRO A 296 3.88 1.31 -16.15
N LEU A 297 2.87 0.78 -16.81
CA LEU A 297 2.84 0.55 -18.26
C LEU A 297 3.90 -0.45 -18.79
N TYR A 298 4.60 -1.16 -17.92
CA TYR A 298 5.51 -2.22 -18.33
C TYR A 298 4.71 -3.52 -18.63
N PRO A 299 5.01 -4.30 -19.70
CA PRO A 299 6.11 -4.11 -20.64
C PRO A 299 5.72 -3.35 -21.94
N ILE A 300 4.57 -2.70 -21.99
CA ILE A 300 4.08 -2.05 -23.22
C ILE A 300 4.81 -0.73 -23.54
N SER A 301 5.44 -0.10 -22.53
CA SER A 301 6.19 1.14 -22.66
C SER A 301 7.40 1.16 -21.71
N ASP A 302 8.41 1.96 -22.04
CA ASP A 302 9.61 2.21 -21.23
C ASP A 302 9.42 3.34 -20.19
N VAL A 303 8.26 3.97 -20.15
CA VAL A 303 8.01 5.14 -19.28
C VAL A 303 8.21 4.83 -17.79
N GLY A 304 7.87 3.62 -17.34
CA GLY A 304 8.11 3.18 -15.96
C GLY A 304 9.61 3.14 -15.61
N LEU A 305 10.44 2.62 -16.54
CA LEU A 305 11.90 2.60 -16.39
C LEU A 305 12.48 4.01 -16.38
N LYS A 306 11.95 4.91 -17.23
CA LYS A 306 12.36 6.32 -17.28
C LYS A 306 11.98 7.06 -16.00
N ILE A 307 10.80 6.83 -15.45
CA ILE A 307 10.39 7.41 -14.18
C ILE A 307 11.30 6.95 -13.04
N ALA A 308 11.65 5.66 -12.99
CA ALA A 308 12.56 5.13 -11.99
C ALA A 308 13.96 5.76 -12.08
N ALA A 309 14.54 5.81 -13.28
CA ALA A 309 15.84 6.45 -13.50
C ALA A 309 15.81 7.94 -13.14
N HIS A 310 14.73 8.67 -13.53
CA HIS A 310 14.56 10.08 -13.20
C HIS A 310 14.54 10.31 -11.69
N LEU A 311 13.71 9.57 -10.96
CA LEU A 311 13.57 9.71 -9.50
C LEU A 311 14.90 9.46 -8.78
N TYR A 312 15.63 8.40 -9.17
CA TYR A 312 16.92 8.05 -8.56
C TYR A 312 17.99 9.10 -8.85
N ASN A 313 18.11 9.55 -10.10
CA ASN A 313 19.04 10.60 -10.51
C ASN A 313 18.74 11.92 -9.83
N LYS A 314 17.48 12.33 -9.80
CA LYS A 314 17.05 13.54 -9.10
C LYS A 314 17.39 13.47 -7.61
N SER A 315 17.12 12.33 -6.95
CA SER A 315 17.46 12.14 -5.55
C SER A 315 18.96 12.34 -5.30
N ILE A 316 19.83 11.77 -6.13
CA ILE A 316 21.26 11.96 -6.01
C ILE A 316 21.63 13.44 -6.20
N LYS A 317 21.07 14.08 -7.24
CA LYS A 317 21.34 15.48 -7.56
C LYS A 317 20.94 16.45 -6.44
N THR A 318 19.79 16.21 -5.81
CA THR A 318 19.23 17.13 -4.81
C THR A 318 19.67 16.82 -3.38
N LYS A 319 19.95 15.55 -3.05
CA LYS A 319 20.26 15.07 -1.69
C LYS A 319 21.71 14.61 -1.51
N GLY A 320 22.53 14.67 -2.58
CA GLY A 320 23.94 14.25 -2.58
C GLY A 320 24.15 12.73 -2.59
N SER A 321 23.09 11.94 -2.41
CA SER A 321 23.09 10.48 -2.44
C SER A 321 21.70 9.95 -2.77
N LEU A 322 21.61 8.68 -3.14
CA LEU A 322 20.33 8.03 -3.40
C LEU A 322 19.53 7.90 -2.09
N GLN A 323 18.44 8.64 -1.98
CA GLN A 323 17.52 8.63 -0.84
C GLN A 323 16.08 8.26 -1.25
N ALA A 324 15.83 8.11 -2.54
CA ALA A 324 14.51 7.80 -3.07
C ALA A 324 14.22 6.30 -3.05
N VAL A 325 12.94 5.98 -2.90
CA VAL A 325 12.40 4.61 -2.90
C VAL A 325 11.28 4.50 -3.93
N ILE A 326 11.26 3.41 -4.66
CA ILE A 326 10.11 2.96 -5.45
C ILE A 326 9.62 1.65 -4.84
N ASN A 327 8.32 1.51 -4.68
CA ASN A 327 7.66 0.24 -4.36
C ASN A 327 7.05 -0.34 -5.63
N GLY A 328 7.30 -1.63 -5.86
CA GLY A 328 6.75 -2.37 -7.00
C GLY A 328 6.27 -3.76 -6.59
N LYS A 329 5.23 -4.24 -7.27
CA LYS A 329 4.59 -5.53 -7.00
C LYS A 329 5.03 -6.59 -8.03
N ILE A 330 4.92 -7.86 -7.67
CA ILE A 330 5.13 -9.01 -8.56
C ILE A 330 6.48 -8.94 -9.27
N LEU A 331 7.55 -8.75 -8.49
CA LEU A 331 8.90 -8.59 -8.99
C LEU A 331 9.64 -9.92 -9.12
N ASN A 332 10.37 -10.11 -10.22
CA ASN A 332 11.38 -11.16 -10.33
C ASN A 332 12.67 -10.80 -9.55
N GLU A 333 13.64 -11.71 -9.51
CA GLU A 333 14.89 -11.52 -8.74
C GLU A 333 15.72 -10.30 -9.19
N GLN A 334 15.77 -10.02 -10.50
CA GLN A 334 16.46 -8.83 -11.03
C GLN A 334 15.74 -7.56 -10.59
N GLN A 335 14.43 -7.52 -10.77
CA GLN A 335 13.60 -6.36 -10.45
C GLN A 335 13.60 -6.02 -8.95
N ARG A 336 13.69 -7.04 -8.06
CA ARG A 336 13.86 -6.83 -6.62
C ARG A 336 15.16 -6.13 -6.24
N LYS A 337 16.17 -6.14 -7.10
CA LYS A 337 17.39 -5.35 -6.90
C LYS A 337 17.24 -3.90 -7.36
N CYS A 338 16.22 -3.62 -8.18
CA CYS A 338 16.00 -2.31 -8.78
C CYS A 338 15.09 -1.40 -7.96
N MET A 339 14.27 -1.98 -7.06
CA MET A 339 13.29 -1.28 -6.24
C MET A 339 12.89 -2.14 -5.02
N VAL A 340 12.09 -1.59 -4.12
CA VAL A 340 11.58 -2.30 -2.96
C VAL A 340 10.35 -3.13 -3.35
N TRP A 341 10.41 -4.43 -3.13
CA TRP A 341 9.27 -5.32 -3.34
C TRP A 341 8.15 -5.04 -2.35
N ASP A 342 6.94 -4.87 -2.85
CA ASP A 342 5.72 -4.72 -2.06
C ASP A 342 4.83 -5.95 -2.19
N ILE A 343 4.28 -6.42 -1.07
CA ILE A 343 3.34 -7.54 -0.99
C ILE A 343 2.00 -6.99 -0.52
N GLU A 344 1.10 -6.73 -1.44
CA GLU A 344 -0.23 -6.20 -1.10
C GLU A 344 -1.02 -7.15 -0.21
N ARG A 345 -1.49 -6.65 0.95
CA ARG A 345 -2.31 -7.40 1.91
C ARG A 345 -1.75 -8.79 2.16
N GLY A 346 -0.46 -8.85 2.45
CA GLY A 346 0.22 -10.12 2.62
C GLY A 346 1.54 -10.01 3.35
N GLN A 347 2.25 -11.13 3.42
CA GLN A 347 3.55 -11.20 4.08
C GLN A 347 4.41 -12.31 3.50
N SER A 348 5.74 -12.20 3.66
CA SER A 348 6.68 -13.26 3.30
C SER A 348 6.64 -14.42 4.31
N ASN A 349 7.06 -15.60 3.86
CA ASN A 349 7.19 -16.79 4.69
C ASN A 349 8.54 -16.89 5.43
N SER A 350 9.50 -16.06 5.05
CA SER A 350 10.90 -16.15 5.51
C SER A 350 11.53 -14.77 5.65
N ILE A 351 12.73 -14.75 6.22
CA ILE A 351 13.59 -13.56 6.19
C ILE A 351 13.98 -13.28 4.74
N GLU A 352 13.58 -12.13 4.24
CA GLU A 352 13.96 -11.68 2.90
C GLU A 352 15.38 -11.07 2.92
N PRO A 353 16.23 -11.38 1.92
CA PRO A 353 17.58 -10.86 1.87
C PRO A 353 17.65 -9.35 1.62
N LEU A 354 16.67 -8.81 0.88
CA LEU A 354 16.50 -7.39 0.62
C LEU A 354 15.33 -6.82 1.43
N PRO A 355 15.37 -5.54 1.81
CA PRO A 355 14.22 -4.87 2.41
C PRO A 355 13.00 -4.96 1.50
N TRP A 356 11.86 -5.17 2.09
CA TRP A 356 10.57 -5.26 1.40
C TRP A 356 9.49 -4.52 2.19
N GLN A 357 8.32 -4.39 1.62
CA GLN A 357 7.17 -3.76 2.26
C GLN A 357 5.96 -4.68 2.17
N THR A 358 5.07 -4.58 3.13
CA THR A 358 3.65 -4.93 2.94
C THR A 358 2.80 -3.70 3.13
N ASP A 359 1.78 -3.57 2.31
CA ASP A 359 0.72 -2.61 2.51
C ASP A 359 -0.58 -3.30 2.92
N THR A 360 -1.32 -2.67 3.80
CA THR A 360 -2.66 -3.12 4.20
C THR A 360 -3.48 -1.95 4.74
N CYS A 361 -4.77 -2.12 4.86
CA CYS A 361 -5.68 -1.13 5.43
C CYS A 361 -6.35 -1.66 6.71
N ILE A 362 -6.74 -0.75 7.60
CA ILE A 362 -7.52 -1.14 8.78
C ILE A 362 -8.97 -1.50 8.43
N GLY A 363 -9.51 -0.95 7.33
CA GLY A 363 -10.86 -1.20 6.84
C GLY A 363 -10.88 -1.51 5.35
N SER A 364 -11.31 -0.57 4.52
CA SER A 364 -11.22 -0.55 3.07
C SER A 364 -10.16 0.46 2.63
N TRP A 365 -9.65 0.38 1.39
CA TRP A 365 -8.68 1.38 0.92
C TRP A 365 -9.29 2.78 0.92
N HIS A 366 -10.43 2.98 0.25
CA HIS A 366 -11.24 4.18 0.38
C HIS A 366 -12.28 4.01 1.49
N TYR A 367 -12.65 5.11 2.14
CA TYR A 367 -13.58 5.10 3.27
C TYR A 367 -14.90 4.38 2.94
N ASN A 368 -15.32 3.51 3.83
CA ASN A 368 -16.53 2.68 3.69
C ASN A 368 -17.37 2.74 4.96
N LYS A 369 -18.37 3.61 4.97
CA LYS A 369 -19.25 3.81 6.13
C LYS A 369 -19.86 2.53 6.71
N PRO A 370 -20.32 1.53 5.93
CA PRO A 370 -20.74 0.22 6.45
C PRO A 370 -19.70 -0.52 7.32
N ILE A 371 -18.39 -0.25 7.18
CA ILE A 371 -17.39 -0.83 8.08
C ILE A 371 -17.46 -0.18 9.44
N PHE A 372 -17.57 1.15 9.49
CA PHE A 372 -17.75 1.92 10.70
C PHE A 372 -19.07 1.56 11.42
N ASP A 373 -20.20 1.60 10.71
CA ASP A 373 -21.52 1.31 11.25
C ASP A 373 -21.63 -0.10 11.88
N ASN A 374 -20.80 -1.04 11.44
CA ASN A 374 -20.79 -2.43 11.92
C ASN A 374 -19.53 -2.78 12.74
N HIS A 375 -18.71 -1.81 13.12
CA HIS A 375 -17.47 -1.99 13.90
C HIS A 375 -16.54 -3.09 13.35
N ARG A 376 -16.31 -3.11 12.02
CA ARG A 376 -15.55 -4.18 11.33
C ARG A 376 -14.15 -3.79 10.94
N TYR A 377 -13.56 -2.82 11.59
CA TYR A 377 -12.15 -2.50 11.44
C TYR A 377 -11.25 -3.58 12.03
N LYS A 378 -10.04 -3.71 11.49
CA LYS A 378 -8.98 -4.49 12.14
C LYS A 378 -8.62 -3.85 13.47
N SER A 379 -8.42 -4.67 14.50
CA SER A 379 -7.99 -4.17 15.81
C SER A 379 -6.53 -3.70 15.79
N ALA A 380 -6.15 -2.87 16.74
CA ALA A 380 -4.75 -2.50 16.97
C ALA A 380 -3.87 -3.74 17.22
N LYS A 381 -4.39 -4.76 17.93
CA LYS A 381 -3.72 -6.08 18.08
C LYS A 381 -3.33 -6.67 16.72
N THR A 382 -4.26 -6.74 15.78
CA THR A 382 -4.02 -7.31 14.44
C THR A 382 -2.91 -6.55 13.70
N VAL A 383 -2.97 -5.21 13.75
CA VAL A 383 -1.95 -4.36 13.09
C VAL A 383 -0.58 -4.53 13.72
N VAL A 384 -0.48 -4.53 15.06
CA VAL A 384 0.79 -4.70 15.78
C VAL A 384 1.37 -6.10 15.53
N HIS A 385 0.55 -7.14 15.53
CA HIS A 385 1.00 -8.50 15.20
C HIS A 385 1.58 -8.55 13.79
N THR A 386 0.94 -7.91 12.82
CA THR A 386 1.45 -7.80 11.45
C THR A 386 2.77 -7.03 11.40
N LEU A 387 2.86 -5.88 12.08
CA LEU A 387 4.08 -5.06 12.14
C LEU A 387 5.26 -5.87 12.70
N VAL A 388 5.08 -6.52 13.84
CA VAL A 388 6.13 -7.29 14.50
C VAL A 388 6.60 -8.46 13.62
N ASP A 389 5.66 -9.19 13.01
CA ASP A 389 5.98 -10.31 12.12
C ASP A 389 6.73 -9.85 10.86
N VAL A 390 6.26 -8.80 10.20
CA VAL A 390 6.88 -8.21 9.00
C VAL A 390 8.30 -7.72 9.30
N VAL A 391 8.48 -7.00 10.39
CA VAL A 391 9.79 -6.46 10.79
C VAL A 391 10.78 -7.57 11.10
N SER A 392 10.35 -8.67 11.71
CA SER A 392 11.20 -9.85 11.97
C SER A 392 11.71 -10.53 10.69
N LYS A 393 11.05 -10.28 9.55
CA LYS A 393 11.37 -10.82 8.23
C LYS A 393 12.03 -9.80 7.27
N ASN A 394 12.62 -8.72 7.81
CA ASN A 394 13.28 -7.63 7.07
C ASN A 394 12.32 -6.68 6.34
N GLY A 395 11.05 -6.65 6.71
CA GLY A 395 10.02 -5.85 6.06
C GLY A 395 9.71 -4.53 6.76
N ASN A 396 8.95 -3.68 6.04
CA ASN A 396 8.26 -2.49 6.54
C ASN A 396 6.74 -2.70 6.41
N LEU A 397 5.98 -2.15 7.33
CA LEU A 397 4.52 -2.08 7.23
C LEU A 397 4.09 -0.68 6.77
N MET A 398 3.31 -0.61 5.69
CA MET A 398 2.55 0.56 5.26
C MET A 398 1.08 0.35 5.60
N LEU A 399 0.58 1.08 6.58
CA LEU A 399 -0.79 0.98 7.06
C LEU A 399 -1.68 2.06 6.47
N SER A 400 -2.66 1.70 5.66
CA SER A 400 -3.68 2.66 5.22
C SER A 400 -4.74 2.86 6.30
N VAL A 401 -4.93 4.13 6.67
CA VAL A 401 -6.02 4.61 7.49
C VAL A 401 -6.97 5.36 6.56
N PRO A 402 -8.18 4.85 6.30
CA PRO A 402 -9.12 5.51 5.40
C PRO A 402 -9.46 6.91 5.90
N VAL A 403 -9.74 7.82 4.96
CA VAL A 403 -10.15 9.20 5.27
C VAL A 403 -11.50 9.44 4.62
N LYS A 404 -12.43 10.06 5.35
CA LYS A 404 -13.77 10.41 4.87
C LYS A 404 -13.71 11.46 3.77
N GLY A 405 -14.74 11.55 2.94
CA GLY A 405 -14.84 12.58 1.89
C GLY A 405 -14.57 13.98 2.39
N ASN A 406 -15.06 14.35 3.58
CA ASN A 406 -14.82 15.66 4.18
C ASN A 406 -13.40 15.92 4.68
N GLY A 407 -12.52 14.90 4.69
CA GLY A 407 -11.11 15.03 5.09
C GLY A 407 -10.80 14.65 6.54
N THR A 408 -11.74 14.06 7.28
CA THR A 408 -11.55 13.57 8.65
C THR A 408 -11.49 12.03 8.68
N ILE A 409 -11.04 11.47 9.81
CA ILE A 409 -11.21 10.04 10.12
C ILE A 409 -12.32 9.87 11.15
N ASP A 410 -12.91 8.68 11.24
CA ASP A 410 -13.97 8.42 12.23
C ASP A 410 -13.40 8.07 13.62
N SER A 411 -14.30 7.89 14.59
CA SER A 411 -13.93 7.63 15.98
C SER A 411 -13.25 6.28 16.19
N ASP A 412 -13.66 5.25 15.45
CA ASP A 412 -13.11 3.90 15.58
C ASP A 412 -11.70 3.85 14.96
N GLU A 413 -11.53 4.49 13.79
CA GLU A 413 -10.21 4.65 13.16
C GLU A 413 -9.24 5.41 14.07
N ARG A 414 -9.68 6.54 14.65
CA ARG A 414 -8.87 7.34 15.59
C ARG A 414 -8.45 6.50 16.79
N LYS A 415 -9.37 5.79 17.41
CA LYS A 415 -9.11 4.90 18.56
C LYS A 415 -8.04 3.85 18.22
N ILE A 416 -8.16 3.18 17.08
CA ILE A 416 -7.21 2.15 16.64
C ILE A 416 -5.81 2.76 16.44
N VAL A 417 -5.73 3.92 15.79
CA VAL A 417 -4.45 4.63 15.55
C VAL A 417 -3.79 5.05 16.86
N GLU A 418 -4.57 5.55 17.83
CA GLU A 418 -4.09 5.92 19.17
C GLU A 418 -3.63 4.70 19.98
N GLU A 419 -4.34 3.57 19.92
CA GLU A 419 -3.93 2.30 20.55
C GLU A 419 -2.60 1.80 19.98
N ILE A 420 -2.41 1.83 18.65
CA ILE A 420 -1.13 1.53 18.02
C ILE A 420 -0.03 2.47 18.56
N GLY A 421 -0.34 3.75 18.71
CA GLY A 421 0.58 4.76 19.23
C GLY A 421 1.03 4.47 20.65
N ARG A 422 0.11 4.08 21.55
CA ARG A 422 0.46 3.69 22.93
C ARG A 422 1.39 2.48 22.95
N TRP A 423 1.09 1.45 22.14
CA TRP A 423 1.96 0.29 22.01
C TRP A 423 3.34 0.66 21.46
N MET A 424 3.41 1.47 20.40
CA MET A 424 4.67 1.93 19.79
C MET A 424 5.49 2.76 20.77
N LYS A 425 4.88 3.64 21.55
CA LYS A 425 5.57 4.44 22.58
C LYS A 425 6.32 3.56 23.59
N ALA A 426 5.75 2.40 23.93
CA ALA A 426 6.33 1.48 24.89
C ALA A 426 7.35 0.50 24.27
N ASN A 427 7.15 0.08 23.02
CA ASN A 427 7.87 -1.06 22.44
C ASN A 427 8.73 -0.71 21.21
N SER A 428 8.74 0.54 20.73
CA SER A 428 9.38 0.91 19.45
C SER A 428 10.89 0.67 19.38
N GLU A 429 11.57 0.49 20.51
CA GLU A 429 12.99 0.09 20.55
C GLU A 429 13.22 -1.25 19.85
N SER A 430 12.24 -2.17 19.91
CA SER A 430 12.24 -3.47 19.23
C SER A 430 11.78 -3.40 17.75
N ILE A 431 11.46 -2.22 17.25
CA ILE A 431 10.95 -2.02 15.89
C ILE A 431 11.96 -1.23 15.05
N TYR A 432 12.22 0.05 15.41
CA TYR A 432 13.05 0.93 14.60
C TYR A 432 14.53 0.53 14.63
N ASP A 433 15.19 0.70 13.48
CA ASP A 433 16.62 0.45 13.29
C ASP A 433 17.02 -1.02 13.52
N THR A 434 16.04 -1.94 13.61
CA THR A 434 16.30 -3.36 13.83
C THR A 434 16.62 -4.09 12.53
N ARG A 435 17.19 -5.27 12.70
CA ARG A 435 17.48 -6.24 11.63
C ARG A 435 16.93 -7.60 12.01
N PRO A 436 16.62 -8.48 11.06
CA PRO A 436 16.31 -9.87 11.39
C PRO A 436 17.44 -10.52 12.18
N TRP A 437 17.08 -11.40 13.09
CA TRP A 437 18.02 -12.31 13.71
C TRP A 437 18.29 -13.52 12.79
N THR A 438 18.98 -14.57 13.28
CA THR A 438 19.25 -15.79 12.52
C THR A 438 17.98 -16.57 12.14
N ILE A 439 16.92 -16.42 12.93
CA ILE A 439 15.55 -16.87 12.66
C ILE A 439 14.57 -15.74 12.96
N PHE A 440 13.46 -15.69 12.24
CA PHE A 440 12.48 -14.62 12.46
C PHE A 440 11.52 -14.91 13.61
N GLY A 441 11.38 -16.17 14.03
CA GLY A 441 10.45 -16.52 15.09
C GLY A 441 10.40 -18.00 15.41
N GLU A 442 9.60 -18.32 16.43
CA GLU A 442 9.25 -19.67 16.86
C GLU A 442 7.80 -19.67 17.38
N GLY A 443 7.24 -20.85 17.55
CA GLY A 443 5.95 -21.07 18.20
C GLY A 443 4.94 -21.81 17.34
N PRO A 444 3.76 -22.16 17.94
CA PRO A 444 2.74 -23.00 17.30
C PRO A 444 2.17 -22.46 16.00
N ALA A 445 2.16 -21.13 15.81
CA ALA A 445 1.69 -20.52 14.58
C ALA A 445 2.57 -20.83 13.37
N LEU A 446 3.85 -21.17 13.60
CA LEU A 446 4.80 -21.55 12.56
C LEU A 446 4.88 -23.07 12.37
N GLU A 447 4.54 -23.87 13.39
CA GLU A 447 4.61 -25.32 13.33
C GLU A 447 3.55 -25.87 12.36
N ASN A 448 4.01 -26.65 11.38
CA ASN A 448 3.14 -27.24 10.33
C ASN A 448 2.29 -26.21 9.55
N ALA A 449 2.74 -24.95 9.48
CA ALA A 449 2.09 -23.94 8.65
C ALA A 449 2.39 -24.21 7.18
N ALA A 450 1.34 -24.26 6.35
CA ALA A 450 1.53 -24.28 4.90
C ALA A 450 2.12 -22.94 4.44
N PRO A 451 3.08 -22.93 3.49
CA PRO A 451 3.60 -21.69 2.94
C PRO A 451 2.48 -20.82 2.35
N LEU A 452 2.49 -19.54 2.67
CA LEU A 452 1.59 -18.57 2.08
C LEU A 452 2.08 -18.18 0.69
N SER A 453 1.17 -17.84 -0.22
CA SER A 453 1.54 -17.24 -1.50
C SER A 453 2.13 -15.84 -1.24
N ALA A 454 3.41 -15.63 -1.59
CA ALA A 454 4.13 -14.39 -1.34
C ALA A 454 3.90 -13.30 -2.41
N GLN A 455 2.95 -13.50 -3.33
CA GLN A 455 2.68 -12.51 -4.39
C GLN A 455 1.49 -11.57 -4.07
N GLY A 456 0.91 -11.68 -2.88
CA GLY A 456 -0.14 -10.80 -2.40
C GLY A 456 -1.39 -11.51 -1.87
N PHE A 457 -2.27 -10.76 -1.21
CA PHE A 457 -3.58 -11.19 -0.70
C PHE A 457 -3.55 -12.46 0.17
N ASN A 458 -2.45 -12.68 0.90
CA ASN A 458 -2.33 -13.79 1.85
C ASN A 458 -2.63 -13.39 3.30
N GLU A 459 -3.03 -12.15 3.53
CA GLU A 459 -3.40 -11.62 4.84
C GLU A 459 -4.50 -12.45 5.48
N GLY A 460 -4.36 -12.77 6.76
CA GLY A 460 -5.33 -13.56 7.51
C GLY A 460 -5.38 -15.06 7.15
N LYS A 461 -4.53 -15.54 6.26
CA LYS A 461 -4.46 -16.96 5.90
C LYS A 461 -3.54 -17.78 6.81
N GLY A 462 -2.72 -17.11 7.63
CA GLY A 462 -1.89 -17.75 8.65
C GLY A 462 -2.68 -18.12 9.91
N LYS A 463 -2.05 -18.91 10.79
CA LYS A 463 -2.61 -19.18 12.11
C LYS A 463 -2.52 -17.92 12.99
N PRO A 464 -3.52 -17.61 13.84
CA PRO A 464 -3.41 -16.57 14.84
C PRO A 464 -2.20 -16.81 15.75
N MET A 465 -1.52 -15.73 16.11
CA MET A 465 -0.38 -15.78 17.03
C MET A 465 -0.83 -15.52 18.46
N GLU A 466 -0.26 -16.30 19.39
CA GLU A 466 -0.57 -16.29 20.83
C GLU A 466 0.71 -16.15 21.67
N ALA A 467 0.60 -16.22 22.98
CA ALA A 467 1.73 -16.01 23.90
C ALA A 467 2.91 -16.99 23.74
N GLN A 468 2.70 -18.13 23.08
CA GLN A 468 3.78 -19.09 22.77
C GLN A 468 4.51 -18.77 21.47
N ASP A 469 3.98 -17.82 20.67
CA ASP A 469 4.60 -17.38 19.45
C ASP A 469 5.55 -16.22 19.72
N ILE A 470 6.78 -16.34 19.28
CA ILE A 470 7.83 -15.35 19.50
C ILE A 470 8.31 -14.83 18.14
N ARG A 471 8.62 -13.53 18.06
CA ARG A 471 9.30 -12.93 16.92
C ARG A 471 10.61 -12.30 17.37
N PHE A 472 11.64 -12.45 16.56
CA PHE A 472 13.00 -12.03 16.90
C PHE A 472 13.52 -10.94 15.97
N VAL A 473 14.15 -9.94 16.56
CA VAL A 473 14.95 -8.93 15.84
C VAL A 473 16.18 -8.58 16.67
N VAL A 474 17.18 -7.98 16.00
CA VAL A 474 18.40 -7.49 16.66
C VAL A 474 18.60 -6.01 16.34
N LYS A 475 19.18 -5.29 17.32
CA LYS A 475 19.66 -3.91 17.12
C LYS A 475 21.05 -3.83 17.76
N ALA A 476 22.07 -3.62 16.93
CA ALA A 476 23.47 -3.85 17.35
C ALA A 476 23.61 -5.24 17.99
N ASP A 477 24.12 -5.33 19.21
CA ASP A 477 24.35 -6.59 19.92
C ASP A 477 23.18 -7.03 20.81
N VAL A 478 22.07 -6.30 20.79
CA VAL A 478 20.90 -6.57 21.64
C VAL A 478 19.86 -7.38 20.85
N LEU A 479 19.42 -8.49 21.42
CA LEU A 479 18.33 -9.30 20.90
C LEU A 479 17.01 -8.86 21.53
N TYR A 480 15.99 -8.70 20.69
CA TYR A 480 14.61 -8.49 21.13
C TYR A 480 13.78 -9.72 20.76
N ALA A 481 13.09 -10.27 21.77
CA ALA A 481 12.16 -11.38 21.63
C ALA A 481 10.75 -10.85 21.96
N THR A 482 9.91 -10.69 20.94
CA THR A 482 8.54 -10.22 21.14
C THR A 482 7.61 -11.40 21.30
N VAL A 483 7.00 -11.52 22.47
CA VAL A 483 5.99 -12.51 22.84
C VAL A 483 4.63 -12.01 22.31
N MET A 484 3.97 -12.79 21.44
CA MET A 484 2.80 -12.36 20.67
C MET A 484 1.47 -12.49 21.43
N GLY A 485 1.51 -12.31 22.74
CA GLY A 485 0.38 -12.32 23.66
C GLY A 485 0.87 -12.18 25.09
N TRP A 486 -0.04 -12.20 26.07
CA TRP A 486 0.30 -12.25 27.47
C TRP A 486 0.12 -13.69 27.98
N PRO A 487 1.15 -14.32 28.59
CA PRO A 487 1.03 -15.70 29.04
C PRO A 487 0.09 -15.80 30.24
N GLU A 488 -0.97 -16.59 30.12
CA GLU A 488 -2.01 -16.75 31.14
C GLU A 488 -1.46 -17.33 32.47
N ASN A 489 -0.48 -18.23 32.38
CA ASN A 489 0.20 -18.83 33.54
C ASN A 489 1.38 -17.99 34.04
N GLY A 490 1.56 -16.78 33.55
CA GLY A 490 2.66 -15.88 33.90
C GLY A 490 4.04 -16.32 33.43
N LYS A 491 4.16 -17.32 32.55
CA LYS A 491 5.45 -17.84 32.09
C LYS A 491 5.49 -18.06 30.59
N VAL A 492 6.65 -17.81 29.99
CA VAL A 492 6.93 -18.16 28.60
C VAL A 492 8.27 -18.86 28.49
N LEU A 493 8.33 -19.94 27.71
CA LEU A 493 9.58 -20.63 27.35
C LEU A 493 9.97 -20.26 25.93
N ILE A 494 11.11 -19.60 25.76
CA ILE A 494 11.69 -19.22 24.47
C ILE A 494 12.76 -20.26 24.12
N LYS A 495 12.39 -21.25 23.30
CA LYS A 495 13.17 -22.45 23.02
C LYS A 495 14.54 -22.13 22.42
N ASN A 496 14.58 -21.21 21.43
CA ASN A 496 15.82 -20.87 20.73
C ASN A 496 16.82 -20.02 21.55
N LEU A 497 16.50 -19.68 22.80
CA LEU A 497 17.41 -18.99 23.72
C LEU A 497 17.95 -19.90 24.85
N GLY A 498 17.77 -21.21 24.74
CA GLY A 498 18.37 -22.17 25.64
C GLY A 498 19.88 -22.31 25.45
N SER A 499 20.59 -22.86 26.47
CA SER A 499 22.04 -23.05 26.41
C SER A 499 22.48 -24.05 25.34
N ASN A 500 21.62 -24.97 24.92
CA ASN A 500 21.87 -25.91 23.82
C ASN A 500 21.42 -25.38 22.43
N SER A 501 20.87 -24.18 22.36
CA SER A 501 20.41 -23.61 21.10
C SER A 501 21.54 -23.49 20.06
N GLN A 502 21.25 -23.81 18.81
CA GLN A 502 22.16 -23.56 17.69
C GLN A 502 22.24 -22.07 17.31
N HIS A 503 21.22 -21.31 17.65
CA HIS A 503 21.06 -19.92 17.25
C HIS A 503 21.62 -18.93 18.28
N TYR A 504 21.67 -19.29 19.56
CA TYR A 504 22.11 -18.42 20.65
C TYR A 504 23.10 -19.11 21.56
N LYS A 505 24.34 -18.61 21.63
CA LYS A 505 25.44 -19.22 22.39
C LYS A 505 25.89 -18.41 23.62
N LYS A 506 25.32 -17.22 23.79
CA LYS A 506 25.70 -16.30 24.87
C LYS A 506 24.95 -16.64 26.16
N LYS A 507 25.59 -16.36 27.32
CA LYS A 507 24.91 -16.42 28.61
C LYS A 507 24.07 -15.15 28.80
N ILE A 508 22.79 -15.34 29.04
CA ILE A 508 21.88 -14.24 29.32
C ILE A 508 22.10 -13.76 30.77
N ASN A 509 22.22 -12.46 30.94
CA ASN A 509 22.41 -11.82 32.23
C ASN A 509 21.26 -10.90 32.66
N LYS A 510 20.44 -10.44 31.71
CA LYS A 510 19.27 -9.62 32.01
C LYS A 510 18.17 -9.80 30.94
N VAL A 511 16.93 -9.84 31.38
CA VAL A 511 15.74 -9.76 30.53
C VAL A 511 14.88 -8.61 31.05
N GLU A 512 14.54 -7.68 30.16
CA GLU A 512 13.73 -6.49 30.49
C GLU A 512 12.47 -6.48 29.63
N LEU A 513 11.30 -6.29 30.25
CA LEU A 513 10.04 -6.03 29.55
C LEU A 513 10.01 -4.55 29.14
N LEU A 514 10.06 -4.26 27.84
CA LEU A 514 10.16 -2.89 27.33
C LEU A 514 9.01 -2.00 27.79
N ALA A 515 7.79 -2.52 27.79
CA ALA A 515 6.59 -1.75 28.11
C ALA A 515 6.60 -1.13 29.52
N THR A 516 7.21 -1.81 30.50
CA THR A 516 7.26 -1.37 31.90
C THR A 516 8.67 -1.03 32.39
N LYS A 517 9.69 -1.31 31.57
CA LYS A 517 11.12 -1.22 31.94
C LYS A 517 11.51 -2.11 33.12
N GLN A 518 10.68 -3.09 33.46
CA GLN A 518 10.90 -4.02 34.56
C GLN A 518 11.89 -5.09 34.14
N THR A 519 12.89 -5.36 34.99
CA THR A 519 13.73 -6.55 34.87
C THR A 519 12.92 -7.76 35.33
N LEU A 520 12.81 -8.76 34.48
CA LEU A 520 12.07 -10.00 34.74
C LEU A 520 12.97 -11.09 35.34
N ALA A 521 12.41 -11.90 36.21
CA ALA A 521 13.04 -13.13 36.63
C ALA A 521 13.03 -14.15 35.49
N PHE A 522 14.17 -14.82 35.27
CA PHE A 522 14.32 -15.81 34.20
C PHE A 522 15.27 -16.93 34.60
N GLU A 523 15.19 -18.05 33.88
CA GLU A 523 16.13 -19.16 33.96
C GLU A 523 16.51 -19.59 32.53
N GLN A 524 17.82 -19.59 32.23
CA GLN A 524 18.32 -20.12 30.96
C GLN A 524 18.69 -21.59 31.15
N THR A 525 17.83 -22.48 30.67
CA THR A 525 17.99 -23.94 30.71
C THR A 525 18.56 -24.47 29.39
N ALA A 526 18.79 -25.78 29.32
CA ALA A 526 19.17 -26.47 28.08
C ALA A 526 18.08 -26.33 27.01
N ASP A 527 16.80 -26.34 27.41
CA ASP A 527 15.65 -26.41 26.53
C ASP A 527 15.12 -25.02 26.10
N GLY A 528 15.54 -23.95 26.80
CA GLY A 528 15.08 -22.61 26.46
C GLY A 528 15.37 -21.60 27.58
N LEU A 529 14.95 -20.36 27.32
CA LEU A 529 14.87 -19.29 28.29
C LEU A 529 13.45 -19.23 28.86
N LEU A 530 13.30 -19.63 30.12
CA LEU A 530 12.05 -19.51 30.86
C LEU A 530 11.98 -18.13 31.50
N VAL A 531 10.99 -17.32 31.11
CA VAL A 531 10.79 -15.94 31.60
C VAL A 531 9.50 -15.87 32.41
N ASN A 532 9.56 -15.26 33.59
CA ASN A 532 8.41 -15.02 34.44
C ASN A 532 7.86 -13.60 34.18
N PHE A 533 6.63 -13.52 33.76
CA PHE A 533 5.89 -12.27 33.54
C PHE A 533 5.28 -11.78 34.85
N PRO A 534 5.14 -10.45 35.06
CA PRO A 534 4.49 -9.92 36.25
C PRO A 534 2.97 -10.14 36.21
N GLU A 535 2.33 -10.11 37.37
CA GLU A 535 0.87 -10.18 37.47
C GLU A 535 0.17 -8.98 36.80
N ASN A 536 0.76 -7.78 36.97
CA ASN A 536 0.25 -6.55 36.38
C ASN A 536 0.71 -6.44 34.93
N ARG A 537 -0.23 -6.54 34.00
CA ARG A 537 0.00 -6.38 32.57
C ARG A 537 -0.15 -4.92 32.12
N PRO A 538 0.61 -4.47 31.10
CA PRO A 538 0.40 -3.15 30.49
C PRO A 538 -0.96 -3.08 29.80
N GLU A 539 -1.39 -1.87 29.45
CA GLU A 539 -2.69 -1.63 28.78
C GLU A 539 -2.73 -2.35 27.41
N GLU A 540 -1.71 -2.18 26.58
CA GLU A 540 -1.59 -2.86 25.29
C GLU A 540 -0.68 -4.09 25.40
N PHE A 541 -1.21 -5.17 25.96
CA PHE A 541 -0.47 -6.41 26.26
C PHE A 541 -0.51 -7.48 25.17
N TYR A 542 -1.03 -7.17 24.00
CA TYR A 542 -1.20 -8.13 22.91
C TYR A 542 0.09 -8.50 22.17
N ALA A 543 1.17 -7.73 22.36
CA ALA A 543 2.52 -8.08 21.95
C ALA A 543 3.53 -7.44 22.91
N ASN A 544 4.45 -8.23 23.47
CA ASN A 544 5.28 -7.83 24.61
C ASN A 544 6.75 -8.02 24.28
N ALA A 545 7.47 -6.94 23.99
CA ALA A 545 8.85 -7.00 23.60
C ALA A 545 9.77 -7.16 24.84
N LEU A 546 10.56 -8.22 24.83
CA LEU A 546 11.61 -8.51 25.79
C LEU A 546 12.97 -8.10 25.22
N LYS A 547 13.69 -7.25 25.94
CA LYS A 547 15.08 -6.91 25.67
C LYS A 547 15.97 -7.92 26.37
N VAL A 548 16.69 -8.73 25.58
CA VAL A 548 17.54 -9.81 26.09
C VAL A 548 18.99 -9.35 25.97
N MET A 549 19.66 -9.26 27.12
CA MET A 549 21.06 -8.84 27.23
C MET A 549 21.92 -10.00 27.70
N SER A 550 23.13 -10.12 27.12
CA SER A 550 24.13 -11.13 27.46
C SER A 550 25.38 -10.48 28.03
N SER A 551 26.13 -11.22 28.83
CA SER A 551 27.54 -10.92 29.08
C SER A 551 28.32 -11.05 27.76
N GLU A 552 29.33 -10.22 27.58
CA GLU A 552 30.30 -10.31 26.47
C GLU A 552 30.89 -11.70 26.31
#